data_677106742a780c950e701e9e41eed2d3
#
_entry.id   677106742a780c950e701e9e41eed2d3
#
_cell.length_a   1.000
_cell.length_b   1.000
_cell.length_c   1.000
_cell.angle_alpha   90.00
_cell.angle_beta   90.00
_cell.angle_gamma   90.00
#
_symmetry.space_group_name_H-M   'P 1'
#
loop_
_entity.id
_entity.type
_entity.pdbx_description
1 polymer ?
#
loop_
_entity_poly.entity_id
_entity_poly.type
_entity_poly.pdbx_seq_one_letter_code
_entity_poly.pdbx_strand_id
1 'polypeptide(L)'
;MSFEVESFFRGTTIDTSLLTTFPDLAEKRVAQIVAGEAEDYPIYRFFDYLQDPQPTPESLTWLSFVTRTKAIAAQLQQVCERGDRVVIMMPQHLDYVTGFFAPLFGGQIAIPAFSPTEPSHAGYLEAILTDAEPKVILTDVKVAGAVRKFLKSVDVKNKPRIIAVEGIEDGMADAWVDPQVEPTDIAYLQYSSGSTRRPTAAEISHHAALCNTLQIIRTLGLKPHMRAVDWIPIFHSMSLIYLFAAPLSYVCLDFMEPAAFLQQPSRWVNALQSINGEDVFSSGPDFAFALAAARGKPEDGQSLDLSNVVALMNGSESVTQSTVDLFNATFGPYGLRLSLIHISE
;
A
#
# COMPACT_ATOMS: atom_id res chain seq x y z
N MET A 1 3.47 21.72 -15.72
CA MET A 1 2.09 21.19 -15.98
C MET A 1 1.85 20.12 -14.91
N SER A 2 0.99 20.37 -13.95
CA SER A 2 0.67 19.38 -12.90
C SER A 2 0.11 18.12 -13.56
N PHE A 3 0.50 16.96 -13.02
CA PHE A 3 -0.12 15.71 -13.38
C PHE A 3 -1.58 15.77 -12.88
N GLU A 4 -2.51 15.91 -13.79
CA GLU A 4 -3.93 16.03 -13.45
C GLU A 4 -4.60 14.70 -13.76
N VAL A 5 -5.14 14.05 -12.72
CA VAL A 5 -5.95 12.82 -12.85
C VAL A 5 -7.02 12.98 -13.92
N GLU A 6 -7.64 14.16 -14.00
CA GLU A 6 -8.66 14.48 -15.00
C GLU A 6 -8.15 14.40 -16.44
N SER A 7 -6.83 14.53 -16.67
CA SER A 7 -6.26 14.40 -18.02
C SER A 7 -6.42 13.00 -18.62
N PHE A 8 -6.63 11.98 -17.77
CA PHE A 8 -6.89 10.60 -18.21
C PHE A 8 -8.37 10.33 -18.54
N PHE A 9 -9.25 11.31 -18.39
CA PHE A 9 -10.67 11.11 -18.61
C PHE A 9 -11.20 11.88 -19.83
N ARG A 10 -12.11 11.24 -20.57
CA ARG A 10 -13.01 11.87 -21.52
C ARG A 10 -14.42 11.85 -20.94
N GLY A 11 -14.83 12.96 -20.34
CA GLY A 11 -16.08 13.00 -19.57
C GLY A 11 -16.00 12.08 -18.34
N THR A 12 -16.82 11.04 -18.28
CA THR A 12 -16.82 10.05 -17.17
C THR A 12 -15.96 8.81 -17.46
N THR A 13 -15.44 8.65 -18.68
CA THR A 13 -14.72 7.45 -19.12
C THR A 13 -13.22 7.70 -19.15
N ILE A 14 -12.45 6.72 -18.69
CA ILE A 14 -10.99 6.74 -18.79
C ILE A 14 -10.61 6.61 -20.27
N ASP A 15 -9.75 7.51 -20.73
CA ASP A 15 -9.11 7.38 -22.04
C ASP A 15 -7.94 6.40 -21.94
N THR A 16 -8.22 5.15 -22.23
CA THR A 16 -7.23 4.06 -22.12
C THR A 16 -6.02 4.24 -23.05
N SER A 17 -6.14 5.08 -24.09
CA SER A 17 -5.00 5.38 -24.98
C SER A 17 -3.93 6.26 -24.34
N LEU A 18 -4.25 6.90 -23.20
CA LEU A 18 -3.33 7.73 -22.43
C LEU A 18 -2.66 6.96 -21.28
N LEU A 19 -3.11 5.74 -21.02
CA LEU A 19 -2.54 4.92 -19.96
C LEU A 19 -1.21 4.33 -20.40
N THR A 20 -0.24 4.50 -19.55
CA THR A 20 1.10 3.94 -19.64
C THR A 20 1.34 2.99 -18.45
N THR A 21 2.56 2.84 -18.00
CA THR A 21 2.89 2.03 -16.83
C THR A 21 3.12 2.92 -15.61
N PHE A 22 3.09 2.34 -14.41
CA PHE A 22 3.43 3.09 -13.20
C PHE A 22 4.88 3.59 -13.21
N PRO A 23 5.89 2.79 -13.64
CA PRO A 23 7.25 3.28 -13.82
C PRO A 23 7.35 4.52 -14.71
N ASP A 24 6.69 4.54 -15.88
CA ASP A 24 6.70 5.71 -16.78
C ASP A 24 6.14 6.97 -16.12
N LEU A 25 5.03 6.82 -15.37
CA LEU A 25 4.41 7.93 -14.65
C LEU A 25 5.33 8.45 -13.55
N ALA A 26 6.02 7.56 -12.85
CA ALA A 26 6.97 7.92 -11.79
C ALA A 26 8.20 8.65 -12.36
N GLU A 27 8.77 8.15 -13.48
CA GLU A 27 9.88 8.81 -14.17
C GLU A 27 9.50 10.21 -14.65
N LYS A 28 8.33 10.35 -15.25
CA LYS A 28 7.81 11.66 -15.68
C LYS A 28 7.68 12.62 -14.50
N ARG A 29 7.23 12.13 -13.34
CA ARG A 29 7.12 12.95 -12.13
C ARG A 29 8.49 13.37 -11.61
N VAL A 30 9.44 12.46 -11.54
CA VAL A 30 10.82 12.77 -11.14
C VAL A 30 11.41 13.84 -12.05
N ALA A 31 11.24 13.71 -13.37
CA ALA A 31 11.71 14.72 -14.31
C ALA A 31 11.10 16.11 -14.06
N GLN A 32 9.81 16.20 -13.74
CA GLN A 32 9.13 17.45 -13.38
C GLN A 32 9.70 18.06 -12.09
N ILE A 33 9.96 17.23 -11.06
CA ILE A 33 10.54 17.70 -9.80
C ILE A 33 11.96 18.23 -10.02
N VAL A 34 12.79 17.51 -10.77
CA VAL A 34 14.17 17.93 -11.08
C VAL A 34 14.19 19.21 -11.90
N ALA A 35 13.21 19.41 -12.79
CA ALA A 35 13.05 20.64 -13.56
C ALA A 35 12.49 21.83 -12.72
N GLY A 36 12.08 21.60 -11.48
CA GLY A 36 11.44 22.63 -10.64
C GLY A 36 9.98 22.92 -11.03
N GLU A 37 9.36 22.04 -11.81
CA GLU A 37 7.96 22.17 -12.27
C GLU A 37 6.97 21.51 -11.29
N ALA A 38 7.46 20.70 -10.35
CA ALA A 38 6.68 20.02 -9.33
C ALA A 38 7.44 19.98 -8.00
N GLU A 39 6.69 19.85 -6.91
CA GLU A 39 7.24 19.71 -5.55
C GLU A 39 7.68 18.26 -5.29
N ASP A 40 8.81 18.10 -4.56
CA ASP A 40 9.22 16.82 -3.99
C ASP A 40 8.46 16.58 -2.67
N TYR A 41 7.24 16.12 -2.82
CA TYR A 41 6.26 15.98 -1.75
C TYR A 41 6.37 14.58 -1.09
N PRO A 42 6.21 14.48 0.25
CA PRO A 42 6.16 13.19 0.93
C PRO A 42 4.88 12.44 0.56
N ILE A 43 5.03 11.27 -0.07
CA ILE A 43 3.91 10.44 -0.55
C ILE A 43 3.59 9.30 0.40
N TYR A 44 4.55 8.84 1.20
CA TYR A 44 4.36 7.78 2.19
C TYR A 44 4.99 8.19 3.51
N ARG A 45 4.26 7.98 4.62
CA ARG A 45 4.76 8.16 5.98
C ARG A 45 4.36 6.95 6.82
N PHE A 46 5.34 6.35 7.48
CA PHE A 46 5.14 5.22 8.36
C PHE A 46 5.29 5.65 9.83
N PHE A 47 4.33 5.24 10.65
CA PHE A 47 4.28 5.51 12.09
C PHE A 47 4.53 4.21 12.88
N ASP A 48 5.73 4.03 13.42
CA ASP A 48 6.12 2.84 14.18
C ASP A 48 5.66 2.92 15.65
N TYR A 49 4.36 2.78 15.84
CA TYR A 49 3.76 2.74 17.19
C TYR A 49 4.14 1.50 18.01
N LEU A 50 4.78 0.50 17.44
CA LEU A 50 5.24 -0.66 18.17
C LEU A 50 6.59 -0.41 18.85
N GLN A 51 7.38 0.52 18.32
CA GLN A 51 8.65 0.95 18.90
C GLN A 51 8.51 2.18 19.78
N ASP A 52 7.65 3.14 19.40
CA ASP A 52 7.44 4.39 20.12
C ASP A 52 5.92 4.68 20.24
N PRO A 53 5.38 4.92 21.46
CA PRO A 53 3.98 5.32 21.63
C PRO A 53 3.59 6.63 20.94
N GLN A 54 4.57 7.50 20.64
CA GLN A 54 4.41 8.79 19.95
C GLN A 54 5.45 8.95 18.84
N PRO A 55 5.39 8.13 17.78
CA PRO A 55 6.45 8.07 16.79
C PRO A 55 6.50 9.33 15.94
N THR A 56 7.72 9.78 15.66
CA THR A 56 7.98 10.66 14.53
C THR A 56 7.94 9.79 13.27
N PRO A 57 7.13 10.13 12.24
CA PRO A 57 7.01 9.28 11.07
C PRO A 57 8.30 9.27 10.24
N GLU A 58 8.67 8.11 9.78
CA GLU A 58 9.58 7.97 8.66
C GLU A 58 8.84 8.28 7.35
N SER A 59 9.50 8.89 6.37
CA SER A 59 8.83 9.32 5.14
C SER A 59 9.63 9.04 3.88
N LEU A 60 8.91 8.80 2.79
CA LEU A 60 9.43 8.79 1.44
C LEU A 60 8.80 9.93 0.64
N THR A 61 9.65 10.82 0.12
CA THR A 61 9.27 11.77 -0.92
C THR A 61 9.26 11.07 -2.28
N TRP A 62 8.78 11.73 -3.33
CA TRP A 62 8.85 11.18 -4.68
C TRP A 62 10.27 10.79 -5.08
N LEU A 63 11.25 11.66 -4.87
CA LEU A 63 12.64 11.40 -5.26
C LEU A 63 13.22 10.23 -4.48
N SER A 64 13.06 10.21 -3.16
CA SER A 64 13.57 9.12 -2.33
C SER A 64 12.87 7.79 -2.62
N PHE A 65 11.55 7.80 -2.85
CA PHE A 65 10.77 6.63 -3.23
C PHE A 65 11.28 6.02 -4.54
N VAL A 66 11.42 6.84 -5.61
CA VAL A 66 11.84 6.33 -6.92
C VAL A 66 13.31 5.89 -6.89
N THR A 67 14.19 6.63 -6.21
CA THR A 67 15.59 6.25 -6.05
C THR A 67 15.70 4.88 -5.35
N ARG A 68 15.04 4.72 -4.22
CA ARG A 68 15.06 3.47 -3.47
C ARG A 68 14.47 2.31 -4.26
N THR A 69 13.34 2.54 -4.93
CA THR A 69 12.68 1.55 -5.78
C THR A 69 13.58 1.09 -6.93
N LYS A 70 14.24 2.03 -7.61
CA LYS A 70 15.21 1.72 -8.68
C LYS A 70 16.43 0.95 -8.18
N ALA A 71 16.94 1.29 -7.01
CA ALA A 71 18.07 0.57 -6.42
C ALA A 71 17.74 -0.91 -6.20
N ILE A 72 16.56 -1.20 -5.65
CA ILE A 72 16.09 -2.58 -5.47
C ILE A 72 15.81 -3.24 -6.83
N ALA A 73 15.19 -2.52 -7.77
CA ALA A 73 14.93 -3.02 -9.12
C ALA A 73 16.22 -3.39 -9.87
N ALA A 74 17.25 -2.56 -9.80
CA ALA A 74 18.56 -2.84 -10.39
C ALA A 74 19.21 -4.11 -9.80
N GLN A 75 19.06 -4.33 -8.49
CA GLN A 75 19.51 -5.58 -7.87
C GLN A 75 18.71 -6.78 -8.35
N LEU A 76 17.39 -6.64 -8.55
CA LEU A 76 16.54 -7.68 -9.11
C LEU A 76 16.94 -8.01 -10.55
N GLN A 77 17.22 -7.01 -11.37
CA GLN A 77 17.65 -7.18 -12.77
C GLN A 77 18.95 -7.98 -12.91
N GLN A 78 19.80 -8.04 -11.89
CA GLN A 78 21.00 -8.88 -11.90
C GLN A 78 20.73 -10.38 -11.73
N VAL A 79 19.55 -10.76 -11.21
CA VAL A 79 19.24 -12.14 -10.82
C VAL A 79 17.91 -12.66 -11.35
N CYS A 80 17.09 -11.79 -11.92
CA CYS A 80 15.79 -12.08 -12.50
C CYS A 80 15.74 -11.65 -13.96
N GLU A 81 14.94 -12.35 -14.74
CA GLU A 81 14.53 -11.95 -16.08
C GLU A 81 13.17 -11.24 -16.05
N ARG A 82 12.78 -10.61 -17.17
CA ARG A 82 11.45 -10.03 -17.32
C ARG A 82 10.37 -11.10 -17.13
N GLY A 83 9.35 -10.81 -16.34
CA GLY A 83 8.25 -11.73 -16.03
C GLY A 83 8.55 -12.74 -14.91
N ASP A 84 9.78 -12.78 -14.36
CA ASP A 84 10.05 -13.57 -13.16
C ASP A 84 9.23 -13.03 -11.98
N ARG A 85 8.78 -13.94 -11.10
CA ARG A 85 7.97 -13.60 -9.91
C ARG A 85 8.85 -13.31 -8.72
N VAL A 86 8.51 -12.25 -8.01
CA VAL A 86 9.20 -11.78 -6.79
C VAL A 86 8.19 -11.68 -5.66
N VAL A 87 8.36 -12.47 -4.61
CA VAL A 87 7.49 -12.43 -3.42
C VAL A 87 8.04 -11.45 -2.40
N ILE A 88 7.18 -10.61 -1.86
CA ILE A 88 7.52 -9.67 -0.79
C ILE A 88 7.10 -10.26 0.55
N MET A 89 8.06 -10.70 1.37
CA MET A 89 7.85 -11.30 2.69
C MET A 89 8.57 -10.48 3.75
N MET A 90 8.00 -9.36 4.13
CA MET A 90 8.53 -8.48 5.17
C MET A 90 7.39 -7.82 5.96
N PRO A 91 7.66 -7.27 7.15
CA PRO A 91 6.69 -6.48 7.90
C PRO A 91 6.24 -5.25 7.13
N GLN A 92 5.10 -4.69 7.53
CA GLN A 92 4.59 -3.44 6.98
C GLN A 92 5.50 -2.28 7.39
N HIS A 93 6.15 -1.67 6.40
CA HIS A 93 7.09 -0.57 6.56
C HIS A 93 7.31 0.12 5.20
N LEU A 94 8.07 1.23 5.16
CA LEU A 94 8.44 1.89 3.89
C LEU A 94 9.22 0.96 2.94
N ASP A 95 10.04 0.06 3.48
CA ASP A 95 10.74 -0.95 2.69
C ASP A 95 9.79 -1.92 1.99
N TYR A 96 8.61 -2.22 2.59
CA TYR A 96 7.59 -2.99 1.90
C TYR A 96 7.06 -2.26 0.68
N VAL A 97 6.83 -0.95 0.79
CA VAL A 97 6.33 -0.12 -0.31
C VAL A 97 7.33 -0.14 -1.47
N THR A 98 8.59 0.17 -1.22
CA THR A 98 9.63 0.16 -2.25
C THR A 98 9.90 -1.24 -2.78
N GLY A 99 9.86 -2.26 -1.93
CA GLY A 99 9.98 -3.67 -2.30
C GLY A 99 8.83 -4.18 -3.16
N PHE A 100 7.61 -3.65 -2.98
CA PHE A 100 6.47 -3.97 -3.84
C PHE A 100 6.59 -3.33 -5.24
N PHE A 101 7.01 -2.08 -5.32
CA PHE A 101 7.17 -1.40 -6.60
C PHE A 101 8.44 -1.80 -7.37
N ALA A 102 9.49 -2.25 -6.70
CA ALA A 102 10.75 -2.59 -7.35
C ALA A 102 10.63 -3.65 -8.46
N PRO A 103 9.89 -4.76 -8.30
CA PRO A 103 9.62 -5.69 -9.41
C PRO A 103 8.96 -5.01 -10.61
N LEU A 104 8.01 -4.08 -10.38
CA LEU A 104 7.34 -3.36 -11.45
C LEU A 104 8.33 -2.50 -12.26
N PHE A 105 9.29 -1.86 -11.56
CA PHE A 105 10.38 -1.09 -12.18
C PHE A 105 11.44 -1.97 -12.83
N GLY A 106 11.58 -3.21 -12.40
CA GLY A 106 12.55 -4.16 -12.94
C GLY A 106 12.01 -5.02 -14.09
N GLY A 107 10.71 -4.92 -14.39
CA GLY A 107 10.04 -5.76 -15.38
C GLY A 107 9.67 -7.15 -14.86
N GLN A 108 9.69 -7.36 -13.54
CA GLN A 108 9.24 -8.57 -12.88
C GLN A 108 7.82 -8.43 -12.35
N ILE A 109 7.25 -9.52 -11.86
CA ILE A 109 5.88 -9.60 -11.32
C ILE A 109 5.96 -9.61 -9.79
N ALA A 110 5.38 -8.62 -9.13
CA ALA A 110 5.33 -8.56 -7.68
C ALA A 110 4.28 -9.52 -7.11
N ILE A 111 4.57 -10.14 -5.96
CA ILE A 111 3.60 -10.93 -5.21
C ILE A 111 3.60 -10.41 -3.78
N PRO A 112 2.62 -9.55 -3.42
CA PRO A 112 2.49 -9.07 -2.05
C PRO A 112 2.12 -10.22 -1.12
N ALA A 113 2.93 -10.43 -0.10
CA ALA A 113 2.71 -11.44 0.93
C ALA A 113 3.08 -10.88 2.31
N PHE A 114 3.03 -11.69 3.31
CA PHE A 114 3.37 -11.34 4.68
C PHE A 114 4.59 -12.13 5.17
N SER A 115 5.17 -11.68 6.29
CA SER A 115 6.27 -12.37 6.94
C SER A 115 5.81 -13.72 7.52
N PRO A 116 6.60 -14.81 7.38
CA PRO A 116 6.27 -16.13 7.93
C PRO A 116 6.55 -16.23 9.45
N THR A 117 6.20 -15.19 10.20
CA THR A 117 6.41 -15.15 11.66
C THR A 117 5.33 -15.92 12.43
N GLU A 118 4.14 -16.10 11.82
CA GLU A 118 3.02 -16.81 12.40
C GLU A 118 2.85 -18.22 11.80
N PRO A 119 2.94 -19.29 12.62
CA PRO A 119 2.82 -20.67 12.13
C PRO A 119 1.48 -20.99 11.45
N SER A 120 0.40 -20.32 11.85
CA SER A 120 -0.95 -20.49 11.27
C SER A 120 -1.01 -20.17 9.78
N HIS A 121 -0.12 -19.34 9.28
CA HIS A 121 -0.09 -18.88 7.88
C HIS A 121 0.90 -19.65 7.01
N ALA A 122 1.65 -20.60 7.56
CA ALA A 122 2.68 -21.32 6.81
C ALA A 122 2.14 -22.06 5.58
N GLY A 123 0.99 -22.73 5.70
CA GLY A 123 0.37 -23.47 4.58
C GLY A 123 -0.11 -22.56 3.45
N TYR A 124 -0.54 -21.34 3.77
CA TYR A 124 -0.94 -20.35 2.77
C TYR A 124 0.28 -19.85 1.98
N LEU A 125 1.37 -19.49 2.68
CA LEU A 125 2.61 -19.06 2.05
C LEU A 125 3.24 -20.17 1.21
N GLU A 126 3.21 -21.43 1.69
CA GLU A 126 3.68 -22.59 0.91
C GLU A 126 2.88 -22.76 -0.39
N ALA A 127 1.56 -22.59 -0.33
CA ALA A 127 0.71 -22.65 -1.51
C ALA A 127 1.07 -21.56 -2.54
N ILE A 128 1.31 -20.31 -2.08
CA ILE A 128 1.79 -19.22 -2.94
C ILE A 128 3.13 -19.57 -3.58
N LEU A 129 4.11 -20.05 -2.81
CA LEU A 129 5.43 -20.40 -3.34
C LEU A 129 5.37 -21.56 -4.35
N THR A 130 4.45 -22.50 -4.11
CA THR A 130 4.28 -23.65 -5.01
C THR A 130 3.61 -23.27 -6.32
N ASP A 131 2.62 -22.36 -6.26
CA ASP A 131 1.86 -21.92 -7.44
C ASP A 131 2.66 -20.92 -8.28
N ALA A 132 3.23 -19.90 -7.63
CA ALA A 132 3.94 -18.83 -8.32
C ALA A 132 5.36 -19.20 -8.76
N GLU A 133 6.00 -20.20 -8.17
CA GLU A 133 7.41 -20.56 -8.40
C GLU A 133 8.33 -19.32 -8.48
N PRO A 134 8.39 -18.47 -7.42
CA PRO A 134 9.11 -17.21 -7.49
C PRO A 134 10.62 -17.41 -7.61
N LYS A 135 11.29 -16.48 -8.29
CA LYS A 135 12.75 -16.45 -8.42
C LYS A 135 13.41 -15.86 -7.17
N VAL A 136 12.78 -14.87 -6.59
CA VAL A 136 13.31 -14.11 -5.44
C VAL A 136 12.22 -13.93 -4.38
N ILE A 137 12.65 -13.95 -3.12
CA ILE A 137 11.90 -13.37 -1.98
C ILE A 137 12.65 -12.12 -1.54
N LEU A 138 11.98 -10.96 -1.61
CA LEU A 138 12.40 -9.74 -0.94
C LEU A 138 11.94 -9.81 0.52
N THR A 139 12.84 -9.46 1.44
CA THR A 139 12.59 -9.45 2.88
C THR A 139 13.40 -8.34 3.54
N ASP A 140 13.25 -8.16 4.83
CA ASP A 140 14.11 -7.32 5.66
C ASP A 140 15.06 -8.16 6.52
N VAL A 141 16.05 -7.52 7.12
CA VAL A 141 17.02 -8.21 8.01
C VAL A 141 16.35 -8.75 9.26
N LYS A 142 15.28 -8.11 9.76
CA LYS A 142 14.58 -8.48 11.01
C LYS A 142 13.94 -9.86 10.88
N VAL A 143 13.34 -10.16 9.72
CA VAL A 143 12.61 -11.43 9.50
C VAL A 143 13.32 -12.39 8.53
N ALA A 144 14.45 -12.03 7.95
CA ALA A 144 15.22 -12.91 7.03
C ALA A 144 15.54 -14.29 7.64
N GLY A 145 15.78 -14.35 8.95
CA GLY A 145 15.97 -15.61 9.66
C GLY A 145 14.72 -16.50 9.66
N ALA A 146 13.54 -15.90 9.89
CA ALA A 146 12.25 -16.60 9.83
C ALA A 146 11.94 -17.08 8.40
N VAL A 147 12.19 -16.24 7.39
CA VAL A 147 12.02 -16.61 5.95
C VAL A 147 12.92 -17.81 5.60
N ARG A 148 14.20 -17.80 6.00
CA ARG A 148 15.11 -18.94 5.77
C ARG A 148 14.64 -20.22 6.45
N LYS A 149 14.14 -20.10 7.70
CA LYS A 149 13.59 -21.27 8.44
C LYS A 149 12.35 -21.80 7.75
N PHE A 150 11.44 -20.92 7.33
CA PHE A 150 10.24 -21.27 6.60
C PHE A 150 10.57 -22.00 5.28
N LEU A 151 11.47 -21.46 4.44
CA LEU A 151 11.89 -22.12 3.19
C LEU A 151 12.56 -23.49 3.39
N LYS A 152 13.13 -23.77 4.56
CA LYS A 152 13.64 -25.10 4.87
C LYS A 152 12.54 -26.09 5.23
N SER A 153 11.40 -25.62 5.73
CA SER A 153 10.28 -26.45 6.19
C SER A 153 9.26 -26.77 5.08
N VAL A 154 9.29 -26.05 3.96
CA VAL A 154 8.36 -26.23 2.83
C VAL A 154 9.03 -26.99 1.70
N ASP A 155 8.23 -27.83 1.01
CA ASP A 155 8.68 -28.60 -0.16
C ASP A 155 8.33 -27.86 -1.45
N VAL A 156 9.20 -26.90 -1.82
CA VAL A 156 9.11 -26.18 -3.10
C VAL A 156 10.19 -26.65 -4.03
N LYS A 157 9.82 -26.92 -5.29
CA LYS A 157 10.70 -27.50 -6.33
C LYS A 157 11.94 -26.64 -6.56
N ASN A 158 11.76 -25.34 -6.72
CA ASN A 158 12.82 -24.36 -6.93
C ASN A 158 12.82 -23.38 -5.75
N LYS A 159 13.86 -23.45 -4.89
CA LYS A 159 13.94 -22.51 -3.75
C LYS A 159 14.35 -21.14 -4.24
N PRO A 160 13.52 -20.10 -3.98
CA PRO A 160 13.85 -18.74 -4.36
C PRO A 160 15.07 -18.20 -3.61
N ARG A 161 15.79 -17.26 -4.24
CA ARG A 161 16.85 -16.50 -3.60
C ARG A 161 16.24 -15.51 -2.61
N ILE A 162 16.81 -15.40 -1.41
CA ILE A 162 16.39 -14.41 -0.41
C ILE A 162 17.29 -13.19 -0.53
N ILE A 163 16.69 -12.00 -0.64
CA ILE A 163 17.39 -10.70 -0.66
C ILE A 163 16.78 -9.83 0.44
N ALA A 164 17.61 -9.38 1.37
CA ALA A 164 17.24 -8.38 2.36
C ALA A 164 17.48 -6.99 1.75
N VAL A 165 16.44 -6.16 1.74
CA VAL A 165 16.46 -4.89 1.00
C VAL A 165 17.40 -3.87 1.61
N GLU A 166 17.60 -3.84 2.93
CA GLU A 166 18.49 -2.90 3.62
C GLU A 166 19.96 -3.05 3.20
N GLY A 167 20.35 -4.22 2.69
CA GLY A 167 21.69 -4.45 2.16
C GLY A 167 21.95 -3.84 0.78
N ILE A 168 20.94 -3.22 0.16
CA ILE A 168 21.03 -2.59 -1.15
C ILE A 168 21.21 -1.08 -0.95
N GLU A 169 22.35 -0.54 -1.39
CA GLU A 169 22.63 0.89 -1.32
C GLU A 169 21.84 1.67 -2.37
N ASP A 170 21.37 2.88 -2.05
CA ASP A 170 20.58 3.71 -2.97
C ASP A 170 21.35 4.10 -4.25
N GLY A 171 22.70 4.17 -4.19
CA GLY A 171 23.53 4.36 -5.37
C GLY A 171 23.40 3.27 -6.44
N MET A 172 22.84 2.11 -6.09
CA MET A 172 22.52 1.06 -7.05
C MET A 172 21.45 1.50 -8.08
N ALA A 173 20.69 2.55 -7.78
CA ALA A 173 19.71 3.12 -8.70
C ALA A 173 20.33 3.57 -10.04
N ASP A 174 21.60 3.97 -10.05
CA ASP A 174 22.34 4.35 -11.27
C ASP A 174 22.56 3.18 -12.24
N ALA A 175 22.48 1.95 -11.74
CA ALA A 175 22.60 0.74 -12.54
C ALA A 175 21.24 0.22 -13.06
N TRP A 176 20.14 0.87 -12.70
CA TRP A 176 18.82 0.50 -13.20
C TRP A 176 18.70 0.73 -14.72
N VAL A 177 18.15 -0.27 -15.41
CA VAL A 177 17.87 -0.19 -16.84
C VAL A 177 16.37 -0.28 -17.03
N ASP A 178 15.79 0.65 -17.81
CA ASP A 178 14.38 0.61 -18.15
C ASP A 178 14.03 -0.71 -18.87
N PRO A 179 13.20 -1.56 -18.27
CA PRO A 179 12.83 -2.86 -18.85
C PRO A 179 11.83 -2.75 -20.00
N GLN A 180 11.39 -1.54 -20.37
CA GLN A 180 10.41 -1.28 -21.43
C GLN A 180 9.13 -2.11 -21.22
N VAL A 181 8.58 -2.07 -19.98
CA VAL A 181 7.30 -2.74 -19.68
C VAL A 181 6.15 -2.07 -20.43
N GLU A 182 5.19 -2.89 -20.83
CA GLU A 182 4.00 -2.42 -21.54
C GLU A 182 2.78 -2.40 -20.58
N PRO A 183 1.76 -1.59 -20.85
CA PRO A 183 0.54 -1.54 -20.03
C PRO A 183 -0.15 -2.90 -19.86
N THR A 184 0.01 -3.80 -20.83
CA THR A 184 -0.56 -5.15 -20.81
C THR A 184 0.25 -6.17 -20.03
N ASP A 185 1.49 -5.85 -19.66
CA ASP A 185 2.32 -6.73 -18.82
C ASP A 185 1.70 -6.87 -17.43
N ILE A 186 1.89 -8.04 -16.84
CA ILE A 186 1.44 -8.32 -15.47
C ILE A 186 2.34 -7.57 -14.49
N ALA A 187 1.74 -6.68 -13.71
CA ALA A 187 2.43 -5.92 -12.67
C ALA A 187 2.56 -6.73 -11.37
N TYR A 188 1.48 -7.36 -10.95
CA TYR A 188 1.48 -8.17 -9.73
C TYR A 188 0.43 -9.28 -9.75
N LEU A 189 0.63 -10.28 -8.87
CA LEU A 189 -0.32 -11.34 -8.59
C LEU A 189 -0.97 -11.10 -7.23
N GLN A 190 -2.29 -10.92 -7.22
CA GLN A 190 -3.06 -10.78 -6.00
C GLN A 190 -3.67 -12.12 -5.61
N TYR A 191 -3.13 -12.75 -4.57
CA TYR A 191 -3.69 -13.99 -4.05
C TYR A 191 -4.92 -13.72 -3.18
N SER A 192 -5.96 -14.55 -3.39
CA SER A 192 -7.17 -14.53 -2.54
C SER A 192 -6.85 -15.03 -1.14
N SER A 193 -7.63 -14.60 -0.13
CA SER A 193 -7.44 -15.00 1.28
C SER A 193 -7.64 -16.50 1.56
N GLY A 194 -8.13 -17.27 0.58
CA GLY A 194 -8.15 -18.74 0.62
C GLY A 194 -8.99 -19.39 1.71
N SER A 195 -10.04 -18.72 2.20
CA SER A 195 -10.87 -19.22 3.32
C SER A 195 -11.51 -20.60 3.10
N THR A 196 -11.59 -21.08 1.85
CA THR A 196 -12.27 -22.35 1.53
C THR A 196 -11.56 -23.23 0.50
N ARG A 197 -10.47 -22.74 -0.16
CA ARG A 197 -9.74 -23.43 -1.23
C ARG A 197 -8.26 -23.06 -1.20
N ARG A 198 -7.46 -23.72 -2.06
CA ARG A 198 -6.08 -23.26 -2.31
C ARG A 198 -6.11 -21.80 -2.76
N PRO A 199 -5.17 -20.96 -2.30
CA PRO A 199 -5.04 -19.59 -2.78
C PRO A 199 -5.00 -19.56 -4.31
N THR A 200 -5.75 -18.64 -4.91
CA THR A 200 -5.77 -18.44 -6.35
C THR A 200 -5.32 -17.02 -6.62
N ALA A 201 -4.41 -16.83 -7.56
CA ALA A 201 -3.92 -15.52 -7.96
C ALA A 201 -4.84 -14.88 -9.02
N ALA A 202 -5.12 -13.60 -8.84
CA ALA A 202 -5.57 -12.74 -9.92
C ALA A 202 -4.34 -12.07 -10.55
N GLU A 203 -4.21 -12.17 -11.86
CA GLU A 203 -3.17 -11.48 -12.65
C GLU A 203 -3.61 -10.03 -12.89
N ILE A 204 -2.86 -9.08 -12.34
CA ILE A 204 -3.18 -7.65 -12.46
C ILE A 204 -2.14 -7.01 -13.36
N SER A 205 -2.55 -6.53 -14.53
CA SER A 205 -1.67 -5.79 -15.44
C SER A 205 -1.44 -4.35 -14.95
N HIS A 206 -0.40 -3.69 -15.46
CA HIS A 206 -0.17 -2.26 -15.21
C HIS A 206 -1.40 -1.44 -15.59
N HIS A 207 -1.99 -1.73 -16.75
CA HIS A 207 -3.21 -1.09 -17.22
C HIS A 207 -4.37 -1.26 -16.24
N ALA A 208 -4.64 -2.49 -15.78
CA ALA A 208 -5.75 -2.77 -14.86
C ALA A 208 -5.57 -2.05 -13.51
N ALA A 209 -4.36 -2.08 -12.95
CA ALA A 209 -4.03 -1.38 -11.72
C ALA A 209 -4.26 0.13 -11.83
N LEU A 210 -3.77 0.77 -12.91
CA LEU A 210 -3.94 2.20 -13.13
C LEU A 210 -5.39 2.59 -13.39
N CYS A 211 -6.12 1.84 -14.24
CA CYS A 211 -7.54 2.08 -14.49
C CYS A 211 -8.35 2.07 -13.20
N ASN A 212 -8.20 1.02 -12.40
CA ASN A 212 -8.93 0.88 -11.15
C ASN A 212 -8.59 2.01 -10.18
N THR A 213 -7.31 2.33 -10.04
CA THR A 213 -6.85 3.40 -9.16
C THR A 213 -7.41 4.76 -9.58
N LEU A 214 -7.38 5.10 -10.87
CA LEU A 214 -7.94 6.36 -11.40
C LEU A 214 -9.45 6.45 -11.16
N GLN A 215 -10.18 5.34 -11.32
CA GLN A 215 -11.62 5.29 -11.02
C GLN A 215 -11.89 5.59 -9.54
N ILE A 216 -11.09 5.00 -8.65
CA ILE A 216 -11.23 5.20 -7.20
C ILE A 216 -10.89 6.64 -6.81
N ILE A 217 -9.76 7.19 -7.31
CA ILE A 217 -9.36 8.58 -7.06
C ILE A 217 -10.51 9.52 -7.44
N ARG A 218 -11.10 9.32 -8.60
CA ARG A 218 -12.19 10.16 -9.09
C ARG A 218 -13.48 9.97 -8.30
N THR A 219 -13.85 8.72 -7.98
CA THR A 219 -15.07 8.41 -7.24
C THR A 219 -15.04 8.97 -5.82
N LEU A 220 -13.89 8.89 -5.17
CA LEU A 220 -13.67 9.44 -3.84
C LEU A 220 -13.39 10.95 -3.85
N GLY A 221 -13.19 11.55 -5.03
CA GLY A 221 -12.85 12.97 -5.14
C GLY A 221 -11.50 13.31 -4.51
N LEU A 222 -10.53 12.40 -4.60
CA LEU A 222 -9.19 12.62 -4.03
C LEU A 222 -8.50 13.77 -4.75
N LYS A 223 -7.92 14.67 -3.97
CA LYS A 223 -7.25 15.88 -4.46
C LYS A 223 -5.81 15.93 -3.95
N PRO A 224 -4.93 16.65 -4.65
CA PRO A 224 -3.58 16.92 -4.15
C PRO A 224 -3.59 17.48 -2.73
N HIS A 225 -2.60 17.07 -1.94
CA HIS A 225 -2.38 17.49 -0.55
C HIS A 225 -3.44 17.00 0.47
N MET A 226 -4.39 16.14 0.06
CA MET A 226 -5.17 15.37 1.02
C MET A 226 -4.28 14.32 1.71
N ARG A 227 -4.79 13.75 2.78
CA ARG A 227 -4.11 12.70 3.52
C ARG A 227 -4.97 11.44 3.60
N ALA A 228 -4.38 10.31 3.27
CA ALA A 228 -4.95 9.00 3.53
C ALA A 228 -4.38 8.43 4.83
N VAL A 229 -5.18 7.72 5.59
CA VAL A 229 -4.72 6.99 6.78
C VAL A 229 -5.05 5.53 6.62
N ASP A 230 -4.04 4.66 6.73
CA ASP A 230 -4.21 3.21 6.60
C ASP A 230 -3.50 2.44 7.73
N TRP A 231 -4.11 1.35 8.15
CA TRP A 231 -3.55 0.39 9.10
C TRP A 231 -3.81 -1.05 8.64
N ILE A 232 -4.51 -1.21 7.50
CA ILE A 232 -4.83 -2.53 6.93
C ILE A 232 -3.52 -3.20 6.49
N PRO A 233 -3.41 -4.53 6.56
CA PRO A 233 -2.24 -5.20 6.04
C PRO A 233 -1.94 -4.80 4.60
N ILE A 234 -0.73 -4.30 4.35
CA ILE A 234 -0.34 -3.69 3.07
C ILE A 234 -0.42 -4.66 1.87
N PHE A 235 -0.35 -5.98 2.12
CA PHE A 235 -0.54 -7.02 1.10
C PHE A 235 -2.02 -7.27 0.75
N HIS A 236 -2.96 -6.72 1.53
CA HIS A 236 -4.39 -6.83 1.26
C HIS A 236 -4.80 -5.92 0.11
N SER A 237 -5.73 -6.38 -0.75
CA SER A 237 -6.16 -5.62 -1.94
C SER A 237 -6.68 -4.21 -1.62
N MET A 238 -7.36 -4.03 -0.49
CA MET A 238 -7.86 -2.73 -0.05
C MET A 238 -6.71 -1.74 0.25
N SER A 239 -5.62 -2.20 0.88
CA SER A 239 -4.44 -1.38 1.18
C SER A 239 -3.57 -1.15 -0.05
N LEU A 240 -3.43 -2.14 -0.94
CA LEU A 240 -2.65 -1.99 -2.19
C LEU A 240 -3.17 -0.84 -3.07
N ILE A 241 -4.48 -0.58 -3.06
CA ILE A 241 -5.05 0.57 -3.79
C ILE A 241 -4.45 1.88 -3.30
N TYR A 242 -4.23 2.05 -1.99
CA TYR A 242 -3.62 3.27 -1.44
C TYR A 242 -2.19 3.46 -1.92
N LEU A 243 -1.44 2.37 -2.13
CA LEU A 243 -0.06 2.47 -2.64
C LEU A 243 -0.02 3.08 -4.05
N PHE A 244 -0.98 2.78 -4.90
CA PHE A 244 -1.08 3.40 -6.22
C PHE A 244 -1.76 4.77 -6.16
N ALA A 245 -2.80 4.91 -5.32
CA ALA A 245 -3.58 6.15 -5.26
C ALA A 245 -2.76 7.32 -4.69
N ALA A 246 -1.95 7.10 -3.67
CA ALA A 246 -1.15 8.14 -3.05
C ALA A 246 -0.26 8.89 -4.06
N PRO A 247 0.63 8.23 -4.81
CA PRO A 247 1.45 8.92 -5.80
C PRO A 247 0.62 9.51 -6.96
N LEU A 248 -0.41 8.81 -7.44
CA LEU A 248 -1.18 9.27 -8.60
C LEU A 248 -2.06 10.49 -8.30
N SER A 249 -2.52 10.66 -7.07
CA SER A 249 -3.39 11.78 -6.66
C SER A 249 -2.68 12.87 -5.86
N TYR A 250 -1.38 12.72 -5.58
CA TYR A 250 -0.63 13.61 -4.67
C TYR A 250 -1.19 13.66 -3.25
N VAL A 251 -1.76 12.58 -2.81
CA VAL A 251 -2.17 12.35 -1.44
C VAL A 251 -0.97 11.78 -0.67
N CYS A 252 -0.79 12.20 0.57
CA CYS A 252 0.15 11.56 1.48
C CYS A 252 -0.54 10.36 2.14
N LEU A 253 0.04 9.18 2.03
CA LEU A 253 -0.42 7.99 2.75
C LEU A 253 0.32 7.87 4.08
N ASP A 254 -0.40 8.06 5.18
CA ASP A 254 0.04 7.75 6.53
C ASP A 254 -0.39 6.33 6.87
N PHE A 255 0.55 5.49 7.29
CA PHE A 255 0.18 4.14 7.66
C PHE A 255 0.95 3.63 8.87
N MET A 256 0.36 2.64 9.54
CA MET A 256 0.91 1.96 10.70
C MET A 256 0.71 0.45 10.57
N GLU A 257 1.41 -0.34 11.37
CA GLU A 257 1.16 -1.79 11.40
C GLU A 257 -0.25 -2.13 11.94
N PRO A 258 -0.89 -3.17 11.41
CA PRO A 258 -2.20 -3.64 11.90
C PRO A 258 -2.22 -3.90 13.40
N ALA A 259 -1.11 -4.44 13.95
CA ALA A 259 -0.97 -4.69 15.37
C ALA A 259 -1.05 -3.41 16.22
N ALA A 260 -0.58 -2.28 15.69
CA ALA A 260 -0.66 -0.98 16.37
C ALA A 260 -2.12 -0.53 16.57
N PHE A 261 -2.95 -0.68 15.53
CA PHE A 261 -4.40 -0.42 15.62
C PHE A 261 -5.08 -1.39 16.58
N LEU A 262 -4.84 -2.69 16.44
CA LEU A 262 -5.50 -3.72 17.29
C LEU A 262 -5.17 -3.57 18.78
N GLN A 263 -3.94 -3.18 19.10
CA GLN A 263 -3.53 -2.90 20.48
C GLN A 263 -4.25 -1.67 21.04
N GLN A 264 -4.32 -0.60 20.27
CA GLN A 264 -4.88 0.68 20.68
C GLN A 264 -5.62 1.36 19.53
N PRO A 265 -6.94 1.09 19.37
CA PRO A 265 -7.74 1.65 18.25
C PRO A 265 -7.78 3.17 18.18
N SER A 266 -7.54 3.87 19.30
CA SER A 266 -7.42 5.33 19.32
C SER A 266 -6.26 5.86 18.46
N ARG A 267 -5.23 5.04 18.17
CA ARG A 267 -4.14 5.43 17.26
C ARG A 267 -4.66 5.75 15.85
N TRP A 268 -5.55 4.91 15.33
CA TRP A 268 -6.19 5.16 14.05
C TRP A 268 -7.07 6.40 14.10
N VAL A 269 -7.93 6.52 15.11
CA VAL A 269 -8.82 7.67 15.28
C VAL A 269 -8.04 8.98 15.41
N ASN A 270 -6.95 8.98 16.20
CA ASN A 270 -6.08 10.14 16.34
C ASN A 270 -5.36 10.49 15.04
N ALA A 271 -4.96 9.50 14.24
CA ALA A 271 -4.35 9.71 12.95
C ALA A 271 -5.31 10.34 11.92
N LEU A 272 -6.62 10.23 12.12
CA LEU A 272 -7.62 10.89 11.27
C LEU A 272 -7.72 12.40 11.49
N GLN A 273 -7.10 12.95 12.53
CA GLN A 273 -7.08 14.41 12.72
C GLN A 273 -6.24 15.07 11.64
N SER A 274 -6.70 16.20 11.13
CA SER A 274 -5.88 17.04 10.24
C SER A 274 -4.64 17.56 10.96
N ILE A 275 -3.51 17.59 10.26
CA ILE A 275 -2.24 18.13 10.77
C ILE A 275 -2.09 19.60 10.38
N ASN A 276 -2.42 19.94 9.13
CA ASN A 276 -2.24 21.28 8.55
C ASN A 276 -3.53 21.83 7.90
N GLY A 277 -4.68 21.32 8.29
CA GLY A 277 -5.97 21.73 7.71
C GLY A 277 -6.36 20.95 6.44
N GLU A 278 -5.61 19.90 6.09
CA GLU A 278 -5.90 19.05 4.96
C GLU A 278 -7.12 18.15 5.19
N ASP A 279 -7.81 17.82 4.12
CA ASP A 279 -8.87 16.81 4.12
C ASP A 279 -8.27 15.41 4.32
N VAL A 280 -8.95 14.58 5.12
CA VAL A 280 -8.49 13.25 5.50
C VAL A 280 -9.51 12.19 5.10
N PHE A 281 -9.02 11.08 4.58
CA PHE A 281 -9.85 9.90 4.31
C PHE A 281 -9.17 8.62 4.80
N SER A 282 -9.96 7.58 5.01
CA SER A 282 -9.47 6.27 5.43
C SER A 282 -10.45 5.16 5.04
N SER A 283 -10.07 3.93 5.31
CA SER A 283 -10.92 2.76 5.13
C SER A 283 -10.71 1.72 6.24
N GLY A 284 -11.64 0.80 6.35
CA GLY A 284 -11.52 -0.32 7.25
C GLY A 284 -12.66 -1.33 7.08
N PRO A 285 -12.49 -2.55 7.56
CA PRO A 285 -13.57 -3.51 7.70
C PRO A 285 -14.54 -3.13 8.83
N ASP A 286 -15.77 -3.63 8.80
CA ASP A 286 -16.84 -3.27 9.74
C ASP A 286 -16.43 -3.46 11.21
N PHE A 287 -15.72 -4.57 11.50
CA PHE A 287 -15.23 -4.81 12.85
C PHE A 287 -14.30 -3.69 13.37
N ALA A 288 -13.55 -3.05 12.49
CA ALA A 288 -12.63 -1.98 12.89
C ALA A 288 -13.37 -0.72 13.33
N PHE A 289 -14.46 -0.38 12.63
CA PHE A 289 -15.33 0.71 13.03
C PHE A 289 -16.01 0.42 14.38
N ALA A 290 -16.49 -0.82 14.57
CA ALA A 290 -17.03 -1.26 15.85
C ALA A 290 -15.99 -1.19 16.98
N LEU A 291 -14.77 -1.67 16.72
CA LEU A 291 -13.67 -1.66 17.70
C LEU A 291 -13.23 -0.24 18.04
N ALA A 292 -13.10 0.64 17.03
CA ALA A 292 -12.78 2.05 17.25
C ALA A 292 -13.88 2.76 18.04
N ALA A 293 -15.16 2.53 17.74
CA ALA A 293 -16.26 3.09 18.51
C ALA A 293 -16.26 2.64 19.98
N ALA A 294 -15.87 1.38 20.24
CA ALA A 294 -15.82 0.82 21.59
C ALA A 294 -14.59 1.29 22.41
N ARG A 295 -13.42 1.47 21.75
CA ARG A 295 -12.13 1.63 22.42
C ARG A 295 -11.26 2.78 21.87
N GLY A 296 -11.73 3.49 20.84
CA GLY A 296 -10.98 4.53 20.15
C GLY A 296 -11.24 5.97 20.63
N LYS A 297 -12.08 6.15 21.65
CA LYS A 297 -12.33 7.50 22.22
C LYS A 297 -11.05 8.07 22.80
N PRO A 298 -10.84 9.41 22.69
CA PRO A 298 -9.74 10.06 23.38
C PRO A 298 -9.86 9.89 24.89
N GLU A 299 -8.71 9.86 25.57
CA GLU A 299 -8.68 9.91 27.03
C GLU A 299 -9.20 11.27 27.55
N ASP A 300 -9.65 11.30 28.81
CA ASP A 300 -10.17 12.52 29.42
C ASP A 300 -9.12 13.64 29.34
N GLY A 301 -9.53 14.77 28.76
CA GLY A 301 -8.69 15.94 28.58
C GLY A 301 -7.86 15.98 27.28
N GLN A 302 -7.91 14.94 26.46
CA GLN A 302 -7.32 14.97 25.10
C GLN A 302 -8.32 15.60 24.12
N SER A 303 -7.81 16.50 23.26
CA SER A 303 -8.60 17.07 22.17
C SER A 303 -8.62 16.11 20.98
N LEU A 304 -9.77 15.98 20.35
CA LEU A 304 -9.94 15.26 19.08
C LEU A 304 -10.77 16.14 18.15
N ASP A 305 -10.32 16.36 16.93
CA ASP A 305 -11.07 17.09 15.89
C ASP A 305 -11.08 16.28 14.59
N LEU A 306 -12.24 15.79 14.20
CA LEU A 306 -12.48 15.00 12.99
C LEU A 306 -13.25 15.77 11.92
N SER A 307 -13.33 17.09 12.03
CA SER A 307 -14.10 17.92 11.11
C SER A 307 -13.56 17.92 9.67
N ASN A 308 -12.28 17.57 9.48
CA ASN A 308 -11.63 17.43 8.18
C ASN A 308 -11.71 16.01 7.59
N VAL A 309 -12.38 15.08 8.27
CA VAL A 309 -12.58 13.73 7.70
C VAL A 309 -13.69 13.79 6.66
N VAL A 310 -13.30 13.62 5.40
CA VAL A 310 -14.22 13.75 4.26
C VAL A 310 -14.80 12.43 3.79
N ALA A 311 -14.09 11.31 4.02
CA ALA A 311 -14.57 9.98 3.66
C ALA A 311 -14.00 8.89 4.59
N LEU A 312 -14.84 7.94 4.97
CA LEU A 312 -14.46 6.68 5.59
C LEU A 312 -15.16 5.56 4.83
N MET A 313 -14.37 4.69 4.19
CA MET A 313 -14.91 3.52 3.49
C MET A 313 -15.00 2.33 4.45
N ASN A 314 -16.19 1.80 4.61
CA ASN A 314 -16.42 0.56 5.34
C ASN A 314 -16.68 -0.57 4.32
N GLY A 315 -15.88 -1.65 4.35
CA GLY A 315 -15.98 -2.71 3.36
C GLY A 315 -15.15 -3.95 3.72
N SER A 316 -14.90 -4.80 2.74
CA SER A 316 -14.20 -6.10 2.87
C SER A 316 -14.97 -7.18 3.64
N GLU A 317 -16.07 -6.85 4.29
CA GLU A 317 -17.00 -7.75 4.96
C GLU A 317 -18.39 -7.10 5.00
N SER A 318 -19.37 -7.84 5.48
CA SER A 318 -20.76 -7.33 5.58
C SER A 318 -20.83 -6.14 6.53
N VAL A 319 -21.26 -4.99 6.01
CA VAL A 319 -21.43 -3.76 6.78
C VAL A 319 -22.73 -3.81 7.56
N THR A 320 -22.70 -3.52 8.86
CA THR A 320 -23.89 -3.51 9.70
C THR A 320 -24.31 -2.07 10.04
N GLN A 321 -25.61 -1.79 9.94
CA GLN A 321 -26.16 -0.47 10.30
C GLN A 321 -25.84 -0.10 11.75
N SER A 322 -25.85 -1.08 12.66
CA SER A 322 -25.53 -0.84 14.08
C SER A 322 -24.11 -0.36 14.30
N THR A 323 -23.13 -0.88 13.54
CA THR A 323 -21.74 -0.41 13.59
C THR A 323 -21.63 1.04 13.14
N VAL A 324 -22.28 1.36 12.02
CA VAL A 324 -22.28 2.72 11.46
C VAL A 324 -22.92 3.71 12.44
N ASP A 325 -24.09 3.38 12.99
CA ASP A 325 -24.79 4.23 13.97
C ASP A 325 -23.96 4.44 15.23
N LEU A 326 -23.33 3.37 15.73
CA LEU A 326 -22.47 3.45 16.91
C LEU A 326 -21.24 4.32 16.67
N PHE A 327 -20.59 4.17 15.52
CA PHE A 327 -19.41 4.94 15.15
C PHE A 327 -19.76 6.43 15.02
N ASN A 328 -20.85 6.76 14.33
CA ASN A 328 -21.32 8.13 14.18
C ASN A 328 -21.74 8.74 15.53
N ALA A 329 -22.46 8.01 16.38
CA ALA A 329 -22.83 8.48 17.71
C ALA A 329 -21.60 8.73 18.60
N THR A 330 -20.55 7.91 18.45
CA THR A 330 -19.32 8.03 19.22
C THR A 330 -18.48 9.22 18.81
N PHE A 331 -18.30 9.46 17.51
CA PHE A 331 -17.36 10.44 16.97
C PHE A 331 -18.01 11.70 16.40
N GLY A 332 -19.33 11.73 16.23
CA GLY A 332 -20.08 12.95 15.87
C GLY A 332 -19.82 14.16 16.78
N PRO A 333 -19.74 14.01 18.11
CA PRO A 333 -19.37 15.09 19.02
C PRO A 333 -17.98 15.70 18.77
N TYR A 334 -17.10 14.99 18.08
CA TYR A 334 -15.76 15.43 17.71
C TYR A 334 -15.68 15.98 16.27
N GLY A 335 -16.81 16.38 15.70
CA GLY A 335 -16.86 17.03 14.39
C GLY A 335 -16.99 16.08 13.19
N LEU A 336 -17.02 14.76 13.41
CA LEU A 336 -17.20 13.81 12.33
C LEU A 336 -18.57 14.01 11.66
N ARG A 337 -18.58 14.25 10.34
CA ARG A 337 -19.79 14.47 9.53
C ARG A 337 -19.78 13.53 8.34
N LEU A 338 -20.05 12.25 8.57
CA LEU A 338 -20.16 11.29 7.48
C LEU A 338 -21.60 11.30 6.95
N SER A 339 -21.76 11.69 5.69
CA SER A 339 -22.89 11.19 4.93
C SER A 339 -22.54 9.76 4.50
N LEU A 340 -23.34 8.79 4.91
CA LEU A 340 -23.17 7.39 4.55
C LEU A 340 -23.28 7.24 3.02
N ILE A 341 -22.15 7.24 2.35
CA ILE A 341 -22.07 6.91 0.95
C ILE A 341 -20.99 5.83 0.85
N HIS A 342 -21.45 4.68 0.48
CA HIS A 342 -20.80 3.46 0.06
C HIS A 342 -20.73 2.32 1.07
N ILE A 343 -21.69 1.49 0.86
CA ILE A 343 -21.66 0.08 1.21
C ILE A 343 -21.19 -0.61 -0.07
N SER A 344 -20.00 -1.18 -0.08
CA SER A 344 -19.65 -2.18 -1.10
C SER A 344 -20.00 -3.54 -0.54
N GLU A 345 -20.92 -4.25 -1.23
CA GLU A 345 -21.14 -5.67 -1.01
C GLU A 345 -19.94 -6.51 -1.45
#